data_e32990596852c2f555ae886b78dcc38e
#
_entry.id   e32990596852c2f555ae886b78dcc38e
#
_cell.length_a   1.000
_cell.length_b   1.000
_cell.length_c   1.000
_cell.angle_alpha   90.00
_cell.angle_beta   90.00
_cell.angle_gamma   90.00
#
_symmetry.space_group_name_H-M   'P 1'
#
loop_
_entity.id
_entity.type
_entity.pdbx_description
1 polymer ?
#
loop_
_entity_poly.entity_id
_entity_poly.type
_entity_poly.pdbx_seq_one_letter_code
_entity_poly.pdbx_strand_id
1 'polypeptide(L)'
;MNDPVTMTEAATALHWSFWQYFMNPYFWSGFMGWCVAQSIKMTRGAIRTKSLDFTYLMSTGGMPSAHSSLVVGVFVSLGLGLGWMNPITIVASVVATITMFDAATVRRAAGLQARLLNKLTRQLFKEHRFSAKPLKEMLGHTRTEVLGGMITGTCVAILVMLFWTKMGWSGI
;
A
#
# COMPACT_ATOMS: atom_id res chain seq x y z
N MET A 1 -1.37 7.45 47.67
CA MET A 1 -0.53 6.27 47.87
C MET A 1 -0.61 5.51 46.53
N ASN A 2 0.39 5.74 45.68
CA ASN A 2 0.42 5.11 44.35
C ASN A 2 1.05 3.73 44.52
N ASP A 3 0.24 2.67 44.41
CA ASP A 3 0.79 1.34 44.40
C ASP A 3 1.71 1.18 43.19
N PRO A 4 2.93 0.71 43.39
CA PRO A 4 3.82 0.45 42.26
C PRO A 4 3.21 -0.68 41.45
N VAL A 5 2.77 -0.37 40.22
CA VAL A 5 2.44 -1.38 39.22
C VAL A 5 3.62 -2.34 39.16
N THR A 6 3.43 -3.56 39.63
CA THR A 6 4.51 -4.51 39.72
C THR A 6 5.06 -4.79 38.33
N MET A 7 6.39 -4.93 38.21
CA MET A 7 7.06 -5.22 36.92
C MET A 7 6.46 -6.46 36.22
N THR A 8 5.84 -7.32 36.98
CA THR A 8 5.10 -8.49 36.49
C THR A 8 3.80 -8.12 35.77
N GLU A 9 3.04 -7.13 36.23
CA GLU A 9 1.82 -6.68 35.54
C GLU A 9 2.15 -5.94 34.24
N ALA A 10 3.23 -5.14 34.24
CA ALA A 10 3.73 -4.52 33.02
C ALA A 10 4.25 -5.56 32.01
N ALA A 11 4.92 -6.61 32.46
CA ALA A 11 5.42 -7.69 31.61
C ALA A 11 4.28 -8.55 31.03
N THR A 12 3.20 -8.79 31.79
CA THR A 12 2.01 -9.51 31.27
C THR A 12 1.21 -8.67 30.29
N ALA A 13 1.17 -7.35 30.45
CA ALA A 13 0.54 -6.46 29.48
C ALA A 13 1.30 -6.38 28.14
N LEU A 14 2.60 -6.71 28.13
CA LEU A 14 3.45 -6.71 26.92
C LEU A 14 3.52 -8.07 26.21
N HIS A 15 2.83 -9.09 26.70
CA HIS A 15 2.82 -10.40 26.04
C HIS A 15 1.87 -10.40 24.83
N TRP A 16 2.22 -9.59 23.82
CA TRP A 16 1.57 -9.64 22.53
C TRP A 16 1.93 -10.96 21.86
N SER A 17 0.98 -11.87 21.79
CA SER A 17 1.16 -13.07 20.99
C SER A 17 1.31 -12.66 19.52
N PHE A 18 2.35 -13.15 18.85
CA PHE A 18 2.55 -12.96 17.41
C PHE A 18 1.28 -13.25 16.59
N TRP A 19 0.48 -14.22 17.04
CA TRP A 19 -0.79 -14.57 16.42
C TRP A 19 -1.89 -13.50 16.56
N GLN A 20 -1.89 -12.71 17.62
CA GLN A 20 -2.85 -11.62 17.83
C GLN A 20 -2.69 -10.54 16.78
N TYR A 21 -1.49 -10.33 16.27
CA TYR A 21 -1.24 -9.41 15.16
C TYR A 21 -2.06 -9.80 13.91
N PHE A 22 -2.10 -11.08 13.59
CA PHE A 22 -2.88 -11.59 12.46
C PHE A 22 -4.39 -11.73 12.76
N MET A 23 -4.80 -11.60 13.99
CA MET A 23 -6.22 -11.55 14.38
C MET A 23 -6.77 -10.11 14.38
N ASN A 24 -5.99 -9.14 13.92
CA ASN A 24 -6.36 -7.73 13.94
C ASN A 24 -7.02 -7.30 12.61
N PRO A 25 -8.25 -6.75 12.64
CA PRO A 25 -8.96 -6.33 11.42
C PRO A 25 -8.24 -5.21 10.67
N TYR A 26 -7.45 -4.37 11.35
CA TYR A 26 -6.68 -3.29 10.71
C TYR A 26 -5.60 -3.84 9.78
N PHE A 27 -4.91 -4.91 10.21
CA PHE A 27 -3.97 -5.64 9.37
C PHE A 27 -4.65 -6.18 8.11
N TRP A 28 -5.80 -6.87 8.28
CA TRP A 28 -6.51 -7.46 7.16
C TRP A 28 -7.09 -6.43 6.21
N SER A 29 -7.53 -5.28 6.71
CA SER A 29 -8.00 -4.19 5.86
C SER A 29 -6.93 -3.69 4.89
N GLY A 30 -5.70 -3.52 5.36
CA GLY A 30 -4.57 -3.14 4.51
C GLY A 30 -4.16 -4.26 3.56
N PHE A 31 -3.96 -5.46 4.08
CA PHE A 31 -3.50 -6.61 3.31
C PHE A 31 -4.50 -7.01 2.22
N MET A 32 -5.78 -7.13 2.55
CA MET A 32 -6.83 -7.43 1.56
C MET A 32 -6.99 -6.31 0.54
N GLY A 33 -6.87 -5.05 0.95
CA GLY A 33 -6.83 -3.91 0.04
C GLY A 33 -5.72 -4.05 -1.00
N TRP A 34 -4.52 -4.42 -0.57
CA TRP A 34 -3.41 -4.71 -1.45
C TRP A 34 -3.70 -5.89 -2.38
N CYS A 35 -4.18 -7.02 -1.84
CA CYS A 35 -4.52 -8.22 -2.60
C CYS A 35 -5.57 -7.93 -3.69
N VAL A 36 -6.65 -7.23 -3.35
CA VAL A 36 -7.71 -6.87 -4.30
C VAL A 36 -7.17 -5.96 -5.40
N ALA A 37 -6.36 -4.96 -5.05
CA ALA A 37 -5.75 -4.08 -6.05
C ALA A 37 -4.83 -4.86 -7.01
N GLN A 38 -4.02 -5.80 -6.50
CA GLN A 38 -3.18 -6.65 -7.34
C GLN A 38 -3.99 -7.61 -8.22
N SER A 39 -5.06 -8.20 -7.67
CA SER A 39 -5.96 -9.07 -8.44
C SER A 39 -6.62 -8.33 -9.60
N ILE A 40 -7.10 -7.09 -9.36
CA ILE A 40 -7.67 -6.25 -10.42
C ILE A 40 -6.62 -5.97 -11.52
N LYS A 41 -5.38 -5.66 -11.14
CA LYS A 41 -4.28 -5.45 -12.10
C LYS A 41 -4.00 -6.70 -12.93
N MET A 42 -3.89 -7.85 -12.28
CA MET A 42 -3.66 -9.13 -12.98
C MET A 42 -4.77 -9.43 -13.97
N THR A 43 -6.02 -9.29 -13.54
CA THR A 43 -7.20 -9.55 -14.41
C THR A 43 -7.20 -8.62 -15.61
N ARG A 44 -6.97 -7.31 -15.41
CA ARG A 44 -6.86 -6.33 -16.52
C ARG A 44 -5.69 -6.64 -17.45
N GLY A 45 -4.53 -7.03 -16.87
CA GLY A 45 -3.37 -7.47 -17.64
C GLY A 45 -3.68 -8.68 -18.50
N ALA A 46 -4.26 -9.72 -17.91
CA ALA A 46 -4.62 -10.96 -18.59
C ALA A 46 -5.63 -10.74 -19.72
N ILE A 47 -6.64 -9.89 -19.52
CA ILE A 47 -7.60 -9.51 -20.57
C ILE A 47 -6.91 -8.82 -21.73
N ARG A 48 -5.93 -7.93 -21.44
CA ARG A 48 -5.24 -7.15 -22.47
C ARG A 48 -4.20 -7.96 -23.26
N THR A 49 -3.46 -8.84 -22.59
CA THR A 49 -2.37 -9.62 -23.20
C THR A 49 -2.79 -11.03 -23.61
N LYS A 50 -4.01 -11.47 -23.24
CA LYS A 50 -4.51 -12.85 -23.38
C LYS A 50 -3.57 -13.91 -22.79
N SER A 51 -2.73 -13.52 -21.82
CA SER A 51 -1.81 -14.40 -21.12
C SER A 51 -1.78 -14.04 -19.64
N LEU A 52 -1.65 -15.04 -18.76
CA LEU A 52 -1.44 -14.85 -17.34
C LEU A 52 0.07 -14.60 -17.10
N ASP A 53 0.43 -13.37 -16.85
CA ASP A 53 1.81 -13.00 -16.55
C ASP A 53 1.91 -12.59 -15.07
N PHE A 54 2.57 -13.43 -14.27
CA PHE A 54 2.78 -13.21 -12.83
C PHE A 54 3.71 -12.02 -12.52
N THR A 55 4.41 -11.48 -13.52
CA THR A 55 5.21 -10.25 -13.35
C THR A 55 4.34 -9.04 -12.97
N TYR A 56 3.04 -9.07 -13.28
CA TYR A 56 2.08 -8.04 -12.84
C TYR A 56 1.89 -8.00 -11.32
N LEU A 57 2.09 -9.11 -10.59
CA LEU A 57 2.05 -9.15 -9.12
C LEU A 57 3.14 -8.27 -8.48
N MET A 58 4.29 -8.18 -9.12
CA MET A 58 5.44 -7.38 -8.66
C MET A 58 5.54 -6.04 -9.39
N SER A 59 4.60 -5.74 -10.30
CA SER A 59 4.64 -4.50 -11.07
C SER A 59 4.30 -3.30 -10.19
N THR A 60 5.12 -2.27 -10.27
CA THR A 60 4.96 -1.01 -9.51
C THR A 60 4.04 0.00 -10.19
N GLY A 61 3.52 -0.29 -11.39
CA GLY A 61 2.60 0.55 -12.15
C GLY A 61 1.22 -0.06 -12.34
N GLY A 62 0.30 0.70 -12.93
CA GLY A 62 -1.06 0.26 -13.29
C GLY A 62 -2.13 0.60 -12.25
N MET A 63 -3.38 0.55 -12.70
CA MET A 63 -4.58 0.91 -11.92
C MET A 63 -5.29 -0.36 -11.42
N PRO A 64 -5.71 -0.37 -10.12
CA PRO A 64 -5.51 0.61 -9.06
C PRO A 64 -4.12 0.51 -8.40
N SER A 65 -3.68 1.58 -7.71
CA SER A 65 -2.44 1.57 -6.94
C SER A 65 -2.57 0.68 -5.71
N ALA A 66 -1.77 -0.40 -5.65
CA ALA A 66 -1.79 -1.33 -4.52
C ALA A 66 -1.24 -0.70 -3.22
N HIS A 67 -0.23 0.18 -3.34
CA HIS A 67 0.30 0.91 -2.17
C HIS A 67 -0.75 1.85 -1.57
N SER A 68 -1.46 2.60 -2.42
CA SER A 68 -2.55 3.48 -1.96
C SER A 68 -3.67 2.68 -1.33
N SER A 69 -4.04 1.54 -1.93
CA SER A 69 -5.09 0.66 -1.39
C SER A 69 -4.72 0.10 -0.01
N LEU A 70 -3.45 -0.32 0.18
CA LEU A 70 -2.95 -0.82 1.45
C LEU A 70 -3.03 0.27 2.54
N VAL A 71 -2.39 1.43 2.31
CA VAL A 71 -2.30 2.47 3.36
C VAL A 71 -3.64 3.11 3.67
N VAL A 72 -4.51 3.28 2.67
CA VAL A 72 -5.87 3.81 2.87
C VAL A 72 -6.74 2.75 3.56
N GLY A 73 -6.57 1.46 3.23
CA GLY A 73 -7.24 0.37 3.93
C GLY A 73 -6.97 0.37 5.42
N VAL A 74 -5.70 0.51 5.83
CA VAL A 74 -5.32 0.65 7.24
C VAL A 74 -5.89 1.93 7.85
N PHE A 75 -5.71 3.07 7.20
CA PHE A 75 -6.19 4.36 7.70
C PHE A 75 -7.71 4.36 7.96
N VAL A 76 -8.49 3.92 6.98
CA VAL A 76 -9.96 3.90 7.09
C VAL A 76 -10.41 2.92 8.15
N SER A 77 -9.82 1.73 8.23
CA SER A 77 -10.19 0.76 9.26
C SER A 77 -9.88 1.26 10.68
N LEU A 78 -8.74 1.95 10.89
CA LEU A 78 -8.43 2.61 12.16
C LEU A 78 -9.44 3.70 12.50
N GLY A 79 -9.85 4.52 11.52
CA GLY A 79 -10.88 5.53 11.71
C GLY A 79 -12.24 4.96 12.13
N LEU A 80 -12.62 3.82 11.52
CA LEU A 80 -13.87 3.12 11.83
C LEU A 80 -13.83 2.41 13.19
N GLY A 81 -12.68 1.86 13.60
CA GLY A 81 -12.56 1.09 14.84
C GLY A 81 -12.16 1.91 16.06
N LEU A 82 -11.20 2.84 15.93
CA LEU A 82 -10.69 3.66 17.04
C LEU A 82 -11.27 5.08 17.07
N GLY A 83 -11.91 5.49 15.98
CA GLY A 83 -12.41 6.85 15.80
C GLY A 83 -11.41 7.76 15.04
N TRP A 84 -11.96 8.72 14.30
CA TRP A 84 -11.20 9.60 13.41
C TRP A 84 -10.27 10.58 14.14
N MET A 85 -10.57 10.90 15.41
CA MET A 85 -9.76 11.80 16.24
C MET A 85 -8.69 11.07 17.06
N ASN A 86 -8.60 9.76 16.95
CA ASN A 86 -7.56 8.97 17.64
C ASN A 86 -6.18 9.32 17.07
N PRO A 87 -5.15 9.58 17.91
CA PRO A 87 -3.80 9.92 17.46
C PRO A 87 -3.19 8.91 16.48
N ILE A 88 -3.47 7.61 16.65
CA ILE A 88 -3.00 6.55 15.75
C ILE A 88 -3.64 6.70 14.37
N THR A 89 -4.93 7.02 14.31
CA THR A 89 -5.66 7.28 13.06
C THR A 89 -5.09 8.51 12.34
N ILE A 90 -4.77 9.56 13.10
CA ILE A 90 -4.16 10.77 12.54
C ILE A 90 -2.78 10.44 11.95
N VAL A 91 -1.94 9.70 12.67
CA VAL A 91 -0.63 9.25 12.15
C VAL A 91 -0.80 8.41 10.89
N ALA A 92 -1.75 7.47 10.88
CA ALA A 92 -2.03 6.64 9.70
C ALA A 92 -2.48 7.49 8.50
N SER A 93 -3.26 8.55 8.71
CA SER A 93 -3.68 9.49 7.65
C SER A 93 -2.49 10.23 7.03
N VAL A 94 -1.54 10.67 7.86
CA VAL A 94 -0.30 11.33 7.41
C VAL A 94 0.54 10.35 6.58
N VAL A 95 0.74 9.13 7.08
CA VAL A 95 1.48 8.08 6.35
C VAL A 95 0.82 7.77 5.00
N ALA A 96 -0.51 7.63 4.98
CA ALA A 96 -1.26 7.40 3.74
C ALA A 96 -1.07 8.56 2.76
N THR A 97 -1.17 9.80 3.21
CA THR A 97 -0.99 10.99 2.39
C THR A 97 0.42 11.06 1.79
N ILE A 98 1.46 10.87 2.61
CA ILE A 98 2.86 10.89 2.16
C ILE A 98 3.10 9.77 1.12
N THR A 99 2.63 8.57 1.40
CA THR A 99 2.79 7.42 0.49
C THR A 99 2.12 7.65 -0.86
N MET A 100 0.91 8.21 -0.86
CA MET A 100 0.17 8.53 -2.09
C MET A 100 0.83 9.67 -2.86
N PHE A 101 1.31 10.69 -2.16
CA PHE A 101 2.01 11.81 -2.77
C PHE A 101 3.33 11.36 -3.41
N ASP A 102 4.14 10.55 -2.69
CA ASP A 102 5.36 9.95 -3.22
C ASP A 102 5.09 9.16 -4.50
N ALA A 103 4.09 8.28 -4.47
CA ALA A 103 3.71 7.45 -5.61
C ALA A 103 3.33 8.29 -6.86
N ALA A 104 2.63 9.41 -6.67
CA ALA A 104 2.13 10.26 -7.75
C ALA A 104 3.15 11.28 -8.27
N THR A 105 4.17 11.62 -7.48
CA THR A 105 5.12 12.70 -7.78
C THR A 105 6.56 12.20 -7.89
N VAL A 106 7.18 11.81 -6.78
CA VAL A 106 8.62 11.51 -6.72
C VAL A 106 8.98 10.30 -7.60
N ARG A 107 8.28 9.18 -7.45
CA ARG A 107 8.54 7.98 -8.26
C ARG A 107 8.23 8.19 -9.74
N ARG A 108 7.22 9.00 -10.04
CA ARG A 108 6.90 9.34 -11.43
C ARG A 108 7.98 10.22 -12.05
N ALA A 109 8.48 11.22 -11.31
CA ALA A 109 9.59 12.06 -11.77
C ALA A 109 10.86 11.22 -12.01
N ALA A 110 11.23 10.34 -11.09
CA ALA A 110 12.36 9.44 -11.23
C ALA A 110 12.24 8.53 -12.46
N GLY A 111 11.06 7.98 -12.74
CA GLY A 111 10.83 7.18 -13.95
C GLY A 111 10.95 7.96 -15.25
N LEU A 112 10.46 9.22 -15.29
CA LEU A 112 10.61 10.11 -16.43
C LEU A 112 12.08 10.50 -16.65
N GLN A 113 12.83 10.76 -15.56
CA GLN A 113 14.26 11.04 -15.63
C GLN A 113 15.05 9.84 -16.17
N ALA A 114 14.77 8.61 -15.69
CA ALA A 114 15.38 7.40 -16.21
C ALA A 114 15.11 7.22 -17.71
N ARG A 115 13.89 7.49 -18.17
CA ARG A 115 13.51 7.46 -19.60
C ARG A 115 14.29 8.47 -20.41
N LEU A 116 14.40 9.70 -19.92
CA LEU A 116 15.16 10.76 -20.61
C LEU A 116 16.64 10.39 -20.69
N LEU A 117 17.25 9.93 -19.60
CA LEU A 117 18.63 9.48 -19.56
C LEU A 117 18.89 8.34 -20.54
N ASN A 118 18.01 7.33 -20.57
CA ASN A 118 18.12 6.22 -21.52
C ASN A 118 18.02 6.71 -23.01
N LYS A 119 17.17 7.72 -23.26
CA LYS A 119 17.06 8.33 -24.60
C LYS A 119 18.34 9.07 -24.97
N LEU A 120 18.88 9.89 -24.08
CA LEU A 120 20.13 10.63 -24.30
C LEU A 120 21.31 9.67 -24.50
N THR A 121 21.44 8.65 -23.66
CA THR A 121 22.46 7.62 -23.79
C THR A 121 22.41 6.95 -25.16
N ARG A 122 21.21 6.55 -25.61
CA ARG A 122 21.05 5.95 -26.95
C ARG A 122 21.42 6.91 -28.09
N GLN A 123 21.19 8.19 -27.94
CA GLN A 123 21.53 9.18 -28.96
C GLN A 123 23.03 9.48 -29.02
N LEU A 124 23.67 9.64 -27.83
CA LEU A 124 25.08 9.98 -27.74
C LEU A 124 26.02 8.80 -28.10
N PHE A 125 25.59 7.57 -27.81
CA PHE A 125 26.43 6.37 -28.02
C PHE A 125 26.05 5.54 -29.25
N LYS A 126 25.27 6.11 -30.16
CA LYS A 126 24.95 5.43 -31.44
C LYS A 126 26.20 5.06 -32.26
N GLU A 127 27.30 5.77 -32.09
CA GLU A 127 28.53 5.61 -32.85
C GLU A 127 29.63 4.83 -32.10
N HIS A 128 29.53 4.64 -30.81
CA HIS A 128 30.51 3.92 -30.00
C HIS A 128 29.89 2.76 -29.22
N ARG A 129 30.51 1.58 -29.35
CA ARG A 129 30.10 0.31 -28.73
C ARG A 129 30.22 0.28 -27.19
N PHE A 130 29.73 1.26 -26.49
CA PHE A 130 29.60 1.16 -25.03
C PHE A 130 28.23 0.57 -24.70
N SER A 131 28.23 -0.69 -24.26
CA SER A 131 27.06 -1.38 -23.74
C SER A 131 26.77 -0.87 -22.32
N ALA A 132 26.23 0.32 -22.19
CA ALA A 132 25.67 0.76 -20.90
C ALA A 132 24.34 0.05 -20.67
N LYS A 133 24.23 -0.68 -19.54
CA LYS A 133 22.98 -1.32 -19.14
C LYS A 133 21.89 -0.25 -18.97
N PRO A 134 20.76 -0.31 -19.69
CA PRO A 134 19.73 0.73 -19.60
C PRO A 134 19.17 0.83 -18.18
N LEU A 135 18.95 2.05 -17.72
CA LEU A 135 18.30 2.32 -16.44
C LEU A 135 16.87 1.75 -16.45
N LYS A 136 16.47 1.15 -15.34
CA LYS A 136 15.13 0.60 -15.18
C LYS A 136 14.11 1.73 -15.15
N GLU A 137 13.29 1.85 -16.19
CA GLU A 137 12.25 2.88 -16.31
C GLU A 137 11.03 2.50 -15.48
N MET A 138 11.14 2.62 -14.16
CA MET A 138 10.01 2.40 -13.25
C MET A 138 9.15 3.67 -13.23
N LEU A 139 8.15 3.74 -14.11
CA LEU A 139 7.18 4.82 -14.07
C LEU A 139 6.34 4.70 -12.79
N GLY A 140 6.36 5.75 -11.96
CA GLY A 140 5.47 5.87 -10.82
C GLY A 140 3.99 5.94 -11.24
N HIS A 141 3.11 6.00 -10.25
CA HIS A 141 1.67 6.01 -10.49
C HIS A 141 1.17 7.34 -11.05
N THR A 142 0.14 7.29 -11.89
CA THR A 142 -0.66 8.47 -12.24
C THR A 142 -1.59 8.85 -11.09
N ARG A 143 -2.06 10.10 -11.05
CA ARG A 143 -3.04 10.54 -10.02
C ARG A 143 -4.32 9.70 -10.04
N THR A 144 -4.76 9.28 -11.22
CA THR A 144 -5.94 8.42 -11.38
C THR A 144 -5.73 7.01 -10.81
N GLU A 145 -4.52 6.44 -10.92
CA GLU A 145 -4.18 5.16 -10.33
C GLU A 145 -4.15 5.23 -8.80
N VAL A 146 -3.66 6.34 -8.23
CA VAL A 146 -3.69 6.60 -6.79
C VAL A 146 -5.13 6.72 -6.30
N LEU A 147 -5.97 7.49 -6.98
CA LEU A 147 -7.41 7.61 -6.68
C LEU A 147 -8.12 6.25 -6.72
N GLY A 148 -7.86 5.45 -7.74
CA GLY A 148 -8.40 4.09 -7.83
C GLY A 148 -7.97 3.23 -6.65
N GLY A 149 -6.72 3.37 -6.19
CA GLY A 149 -6.22 2.70 -4.99
C GLY A 149 -6.94 3.16 -3.72
N MET A 150 -7.19 4.48 -3.57
CA MET A 150 -7.94 5.02 -2.43
C MET A 150 -9.35 4.43 -2.36
N ILE A 151 -10.08 4.42 -3.47
CA ILE A 151 -11.43 3.86 -3.54
C ILE A 151 -11.41 2.37 -3.17
N THR A 152 -10.50 1.60 -3.77
CA THR A 152 -10.36 0.16 -3.49
C THR A 152 -10.06 -0.09 -2.01
N GLY A 153 -9.08 0.62 -1.43
CA GLY A 153 -8.70 0.49 -0.02
C GLY A 153 -9.85 0.83 0.93
N THR A 154 -10.58 1.92 0.64
CA THR A 154 -11.76 2.33 1.42
C THR A 154 -12.86 1.28 1.40
N CYS A 155 -13.23 0.80 0.21
CA CYS A 155 -14.27 -0.23 0.07
C CYS A 155 -13.89 -1.52 0.81
N VAL A 156 -12.65 -1.99 0.66
CA VAL A 156 -12.18 -3.20 1.33
C VAL A 156 -12.15 -3.01 2.84
N ALA A 157 -11.68 -1.86 3.34
CA ALA A 157 -11.66 -1.58 4.78
C ALA A 157 -13.07 -1.63 5.38
N ILE A 158 -14.05 -1.02 4.72
CA ILE A 158 -15.44 -1.06 5.17
C ILE A 158 -15.95 -2.51 5.22
N LEU A 159 -15.72 -3.30 4.17
CA LEU A 159 -16.15 -4.71 4.12
C LEU A 159 -15.49 -5.56 5.20
N VAL A 160 -14.19 -5.42 5.42
CA VAL A 160 -13.45 -6.14 6.47
C VAL A 160 -13.97 -5.74 7.84
N MET A 161 -14.16 -4.45 8.12
CA MET A 161 -14.66 -3.98 9.42
C MET A 161 -16.08 -4.46 9.69
N LEU A 162 -16.97 -4.42 8.70
CA LEU A 162 -18.32 -4.97 8.82
C LEU A 162 -18.34 -6.47 9.08
N PHE A 163 -17.47 -7.24 8.42
CA PHE A 163 -17.32 -8.67 8.66
C PHE A 163 -16.87 -8.95 10.10
N TRP A 164 -15.84 -8.24 10.58
CA TRP A 164 -15.30 -8.42 11.93
C TRP A 164 -16.31 -8.03 13.02
N THR A 165 -17.06 -6.95 12.83
CA THR A 165 -18.13 -6.53 13.74
C THR A 165 -19.22 -7.62 13.84
N LYS A 166 -19.61 -8.25 12.72
CA LYS A 166 -20.55 -9.38 12.74
C LYS A 166 -20.00 -10.61 13.44
N MET A 167 -18.69 -10.81 13.45
CA MET A 167 -18.02 -11.89 14.17
C MET A 167 -17.84 -11.60 15.68
N GLY A 168 -18.39 -10.50 16.19
CA GLY A 168 -18.35 -10.13 17.61
C GLY A 168 -17.15 -9.29 18.02
N TRP A 169 -16.38 -8.74 17.07
CA TRP A 169 -15.31 -7.83 17.39
C TRP A 169 -15.89 -6.45 17.75
N SER A 170 -15.66 -6.00 18.97
CA SER A 170 -16.24 -4.77 19.53
C SER A 170 -15.28 -3.55 19.52
N GLY A 171 -14.13 -3.71 18.89
CA GLY A 171 -13.05 -2.72 19.01
C GLY A 171 -12.13 -3.01 20.22
N ILE A 172 -11.12 -2.19 20.35
CA ILE A 172 -10.20 -2.21 21.52
C ILE A 172 -10.74 -1.23 22.56
#